data_c521f51d6b722c5905e3a099c483070d
#
_entry.id   c521f51d6b722c5905e3a099c483070d
#
_cell.length_a   1.000
_cell.length_b   1.000
_cell.length_c   1.000
_cell.angle_alpha   90.00
_cell.angle_beta   90.00
_cell.angle_gamma   90.00
#
_symmetry.space_group_name_H-M   'P 1'
#
loop_
_entity.id
_entity.type
_entity.pdbx_description
1 polymer ?
#
loop_
_entity_poly.entity_id
_entity_poly.type
_entity_poly.pdbx_seq_one_letter_code
_entity_poly.pdbx_strand_id
1 'polypeptide(L)'
;GFVPFSMHAKDDGSYGYEMEIIVQADSQIQSPAEIKGRTMAFTSPTSNSGFKAPSAILKGEFGLIADVDFTPTFSGKHDNSILGVYNGDYEIAAIANSVLERMIRRGVIEEDKIRSVYKSPTFPTTGYGHAHNLHPELVAKLKTAFFTWDFDSDPLYKKEFAKADRFIGIRHKNDWAVIRQIDAANGVSYDCK
;
A
#
# COMPACT_ATOMS: atom_id res chain seq x y z
N GLY A 1 -7.12 7.98 -22.24
CA GLY A 1 -6.23 8.11 -21.11
C GLY A 1 -6.96 8.53 -19.83
N PHE A 2 -6.33 8.31 -18.70
CA PHE A 2 -6.82 8.68 -17.37
C PHE A 2 -6.03 9.89 -16.87
N VAL A 3 -6.74 10.91 -16.37
CA VAL A 3 -6.15 12.13 -15.80
C VAL A 3 -6.44 12.16 -14.31
N PRO A 4 -5.47 11.77 -13.44
CA PRO A 4 -5.65 11.83 -12.01
C PRO A 4 -5.67 13.29 -11.55
N PHE A 5 -6.54 13.62 -10.60
CA PHE A 5 -6.62 14.99 -10.08
C PHE A 5 -6.76 15.07 -8.56
N SER A 6 -7.14 13.98 -7.89
CA SER A 6 -7.40 14.00 -6.45
C SER A 6 -7.01 12.70 -5.76
N MET A 7 -6.69 12.78 -4.48
CA MET A 7 -6.51 11.65 -3.56
C MET A 7 -6.98 12.03 -2.15
N HIS A 8 -7.14 11.02 -1.29
CA HIS A 8 -7.47 11.21 0.12
C HIS A 8 -6.30 11.79 0.92
N ALA A 9 -6.60 12.66 1.87
CA ALA A 9 -5.67 13.15 2.88
C ALA A 9 -6.37 13.39 4.21
N LYS A 10 -5.59 13.60 5.27
CA LYS A 10 -6.06 14.11 6.56
C LYS A 10 -6.14 15.64 6.54
N ASP A 11 -6.74 16.23 7.56
CA ASP A 11 -6.84 17.68 7.71
C ASP A 11 -5.49 18.38 7.75
N ASP A 12 -4.48 17.75 8.35
CA ASP A 12 -3.11 18.25 8.38
C ASP A 12 -2.38 18.14 7.02
N GLY A 13 -3.04 17.59 5.99
CA GLY A 13 -2.50 17.38 4.65
C GLY A 13 -1.66 16.12 4.51
N SER A 14 -1.45 15.35 5.57
CA SER A 14 -0.78 14.05 5.46
C SER A 14 -1.64 13.08 4.66
N TYR A 15 -0.98 12.24 3.86
CA TYR A 15 -1.64 11.25 3.00
C TYR A 15 -0.78 10.01 2.87
N GLY A 16 -1.38 8.96 2.33
CA GLY A 16 -0.64 7.78 1.94
C GLY A 16 -0.78 6.61 2.90
N TYR A 17 -0.02 5.58 2.57
CA TYR A 17 0.11 4.36 3.35
C TYR A 17 1.53 3.80 3.17
N GLU A 18 1.94 2.90 4.04
CA GLU A 18 3.26 2.28 3.99
C GLU A 18 3.13 0.79 3.66
N MET A 19 4.12 0.26 3.00
CA MET A 19 4.37 -1.17 2.99
C MET A 19 5.05 -1.55 4.29
N GLU A 20 4.56 -2.59 4.94
CA GLU A 20 5.21 -3.17 6.10
C GLU A 20 5.56 -4.63 5.83
N ILE A 21 6.70 -5.06 6.34
CA ILE A 21 7.06 -6.47 6.47
C ILE A 21 6.74 -6.86 7.90
N ILE A 22 5.82 -7.81 8.06
CA ILE A 22 5.28 -8.22 9.35
C ILE A 22 5.63 -9.66 9.70
N VAL A 23 5.73 -9.91 10.99
CA VAL A 23 5.93 -11.23 11.63
C VAL A 23 5.02 -11.36 12.85
N GLN A 24 4.88 -12.57 13.42
CA GLN A 24 4.29 -12.73 14.74
C GLN A 24 5.11 -11.97 15.80
N ALA A 25 4.46 -11.49 16.85
CA ALA A 25 5.11 -10.68 17.87
C ALA A 25 6.27 -11.40 18.58
N ASP A 26 6.15 -12.71 18.77
CA ASP A 26 7.14 -13.59 19.42
C ASP A 26 8.15 -14.21 18.43
N SER A 27 8.07 -13.87 17.14
CA SER A 27 8.99 -14.34 16.11
C SER A 27 10.44 -13.95 16.43
N GLN A 28 11.38 -14.82 16.10
CA GLN A 28 12.82 -14.53 16.23
C GLN A 28 13.34 -13.63 15.10
N ILE A 29 12.58 -13.45 14.01
CA ILE A 29 12.96 -12.59 12.89
C ILE A 29 12.89 -11.12 13.32
N GLN A 30 14.02 -10.42 13.34
CA GLN A 30 14.13 -9.02 13.75
C GLN A 30 14.30 -8.06 12.55
N SER A 31 14.70 -8.58 11.39
CA SER A 31 15.03 -7.81 10.20
C SER A 31 14.68 -8.57 8.92
N PRO A 32 14.38 -7.89 7.81
CA PRO A 32 14.22 -8.53 6.51
C PRO A 32 15.44 -9.35 6.06
N ALA A 33 16.64 -9.03 6.51
CA ALA A 33 17.85 -9.80 6.20
C ALA A 33 17.77 -11.28 6.65
N GLU A 34 16.93 -11.56 7.64
CA GLU A 34 16.81 -12.90 8.23
C GLU A 34 15.79 -13.81 7.52
N ILE A 35 15.21 -13.34 6.40
CA ILE A 35 14.32 -14.18 5.58
C ILE A 35 15.07 -15.19 4.72
N LYS A 36 16.39 -15.12 4.64
CA LYS A 36 17.21 -16.04 3.85
C LYS A 36 16.94 -17.47 4.24
N GLY A 37 16.62 -18.31 3.23
CA GLY A 37 16.26 -19.73 3.41
C GLY A 37 14.84 -19.98 3.92
N ARG A 38 14.01 -18.93 4.09
CA ARG A 38 12.63 -19.02 4.59
C ARG A 38 11.60 -18.80 3.47
N THR A 39 10.33 -18.97 3.82
CA THR A 39 9.20 -18.64 2.95
C THR A 39 8.61 -17.30 3.37
N MET A 40 8.46 -16.38 2.41
CA MET A 40 7.82 -15.08 2.60
C MET A 40 6.53 -14.99 1.79
N ALA A 41 5.45 -14.58 2.45
CA ALA A 41 4.17 -14.34 1.80
C ALA A 41 4.11 -12.93 1.17
N PHE A 42 3.76 -12.90 -0.10
CA PHE A 42 3.34 -11.72 -0.86
C PHE A 42 1.84 -11.78 -1.14
N THR A 43 1.24 -10.66 -1.56
CA THR A 43 -0.19 -10.63 -1.84
C THR A 43 -0.52 -11.10 -3.25
N SER A 44 -0.07 -10.33 -4.26
CA SER A 44 -0.22 -10.66 -5.69
C SER A 44 0.89 -10.00 -6.50
N PRO A 45 1.25 -10.51 -7.68
CA PRO A 45 2.33 -9.97 -8.50
C PRO A 45 2.13 -8.51 -8.96
N THR A 46 0.90 -8.03 -8.99
CA THR A 46 0.55 -6.67 -9.40
C THR A 46 0.49 -5.66 -8.24
N SER A 47 0.55 -6.13 -6.99
CA SER A 47 0.45 -5.27 -5.81
C SER A 47 1.71 -4.45 -5.59
N ASN A 48 1.57 -3.13 -5.41
CA ASN A 48 2.69 -2.25 -5.10
C ASN A 48 3.30 -2.60 -3.72
N SER A 49 2.50 -2.54 -2.65
CA SER A 49 2.97 -2.80 -1.28
C SER A 49 3.04 -4.29 -0.91
N GLY A 50 2.34 -5.14 -1.63
CA GLY A 50 2.34 -6.58 -1.34
C GLY A 50 3.32 -7.40 -2.17
N PHE A 51 4.01 -6.81 -3.17
CA PHE A 51 5.00 -7.52 -3.98
C PHE A 51 6.08 -6.62 -4.57
N LYS A 52 5.73 -5.61 -5.38
CA LYS A 52 6.71 -4.84 -6.15
C LYS A 52 7.68 -4.07 -5.25
N ALA A 53 7.16 -3.33 -4.28
CA ALA A 53 7.99 -2.56 -3.35
C ALA A 53 8.84 -3.47 -2.45
N PRO A 54 8.29 -4.47 -1.74
CA PRO A 54 9.12 -5.35 -0.93
C PRO A 54 10.17 -6.09 -1.76
N SER A 55 9.87 -6.52 -2.99
CA SER A 55 10.86 -7.16 -3.87
C SER A 55 12.01 -6.21 -4.24
N ALA A 56 11.70 -4.95 -4.57
CA ALA A 56 12.71 -3.94 -4.87
C ALA A 56 13.59 -3.61 -3.63
N ILE A 57 12.97 -3.48 -2.46
CA ILE A 57 13.64 -3.19 -1.20
C ILE A 57 14.51 -4.37 -0.75
N LEU A 58 13.98 -5.59 -0.78
CA LEU A 58 14.74 -6.79 -0.41
C LEU A 58 15.99 -6.95 -1.29
N LYS A 59 15.84 -6.72 -2.59
CA LYS A 59 16.98 -6.76 -3.52
C LYS A 59 17.94 -5.58 -3.33
N GLY A 60 17.42 -4.35 -3.22
CA GLY A 60 18.23 -3.14 -3.22
C GLY A 60 18.92 -2.86 -1.88
N GLU A 61 18.23 -3.08 -0.75
CA GLU A 61 18.75 -2.77 0.59
C GLU A 61 19.39 -3.99 1.28
N PHE A 62 18.86 -5.19 1.02
CA PHE A 62 19.28 -6.41 1.72
C PHE A 62 20.00 -7.42 0.83
N GLY A 63 20.07 -7.18 -0.50
CA GLY A 63 20.70 -8.09 -1.44
C GLY A 63 19.98 -9.44 -1.61
N LEU A 64 18.71 -9.52 -1.24
CA LEU A 64 17.91 -10.74 -1.23
C LEU A 64 17.04 -10.85 -2.49
N ILE A 65 17.12 -11.98 -3.18
CA ILE A 65 16.41 -12.26 -4.43
C ILE A 65 15.45 -13.43 -4.21
N ALA A 66 14.19 -13.23 -4.59
CA ALA A 66 13.17 -14.28 -4.56
C ALA A 66 13.58 -15.46 -5.46
N ASP A 67 13.23 -16.68 -5.08
CA ASP A 67 13.59 -17.96 -5.70
C ASP A 67 15.10 -18.28 -5.66
N VAL A 68 15.95 -17.41 -5.12
CA VAL A 68 17.39 -17.62 -4.92
C VAL A 68 17.71 -17.66 -3.42
N ASP A 69 17.36 -16.60 -2.70
CA ASP A 69 17.70 -16.46 -1.29
C ASP A 69 16.54 -16.85 -0.37
N PHE A 70 15.30 -16.77 -0.83
CA PHE A 70 14.10 -17.15 -0.09
C PHE A 70 13.00 -17.62 -1.04
N THR A 71 12.02 -18.36 -0.51
CA THR A 71 10.89 -18.87 -1.29
C THR A 71 9.71 -17.89 -1.24
N PRO A 72 9.29 -17.25 -2.35
CA PRO A 72 8.08 -16.44 -2.37
C PRO A 72 6.83 -17.32 -2.42
N THR A 73 5.77 -16.90 -1.73
CA THR A 73 4.43 -17.46 -1.89
C THR A 73 3.40 -16.33 -2.03
N PHE A 74 2.24 -16.60 -2.63
CA PHE A 74 1.22 -15.59 -2.86
C PHE A 74 -0.09 -15.93 -2.14
N SER A 75 -0.49 -15.10 -1.20
CA SER A 75 -1.71 -15.23 -0.39
C SER A 75 -2.98 -14.75 -1.11
N GLY A 76 -2.83 -14.01 -2.21
CA GLY A 76 -3.90 -13.39 -2.99
C GLY A 76 -4.30 -11.99 -2.51
N LYS A 77 -4.31 -11.72 -1.20
CA LYS A 77 -4.79 -10.46 -0.60
C LYS A 77 -3.98 -10.08 0.64
N HIS A 78 -3.96 -8.78 0.98
CA HIS A 78 -3.35 -8.31 2.23
C HIS A 78 -3.98 -8.96 3.47
N ASP A 79 -5.32 -9.05 3.51
CA ASP A 79 -6.06 -9.68 4.60
C ASP A 79 -5.58 -11.13 4.84
N ASN A 80 -5.41 -11.92 3.77
CA ASN A 80 -4.93 -13.30 3.86
C ASN A 80 -3.47 -13.38 4.35
N SER A 81 -2.60 -12.47 3.87
CA SER A 81 -1.21 -12.38 4.36
C SER A 81 -1.16 -12.10 5.86
N ILE A 82 -1.97 -11.14 6.32
CA ILE A 82 -2.05 -10.73 7.72
C ILE A 82 -2.59 -11.88 8.59
N LEU A 83 -3.69 -12.50 8.18
CA LEU A 83 -4.26 -13.66 8.89
C LEU A 83 -3.29 -14.84 8.90
N GLY A 84 -2.59 -15.10 7.81
CA GLY A 84 -1.60 -16.17 7.73
C GLY A 84 -0.43 -15.96 8.70
N VAL A 85 0.05 -14.72 8.87
CA VAL A 85 1.05 -14.41 9.91
C VAL A 85 0.43 -14.53 11.29
N TYR A 86 -0.76 -13.98 11.51
CA TYR A 86 -1.45 -14.03 12.80
C TYR A 86 -1.68 -15.46 13.30
N ASN A 87 -2.06 -16.36 12.39
CA ASN A 87 -2.33 -17.77 12.70
C ASN A 87 -1.06 -18.66 12.67
N GLY A 88 0.08 -18.15 12.21
CA GLY A 88 1.32 -18.91 12.07
C GLY A 88 1.45 -19.75 10.80
N ASP A 89 0.58 -19.52 9.80
CA ASP A 89 0.66 -20.16 8.49
C ASP A 89 1.84 -19.63 7.66
N TYR A 90 2.20 -18.35 7.89
CA TYR A 90 3.36 -17.68 7.31
C TYR A 90 4.26 -17.12 8.40
N GLU A 91 5.57 -17.34 8.29
CA GLU A 91 6.53 -16.75 9.23
C GLU A 91 6.67 -15.23 9.04
N ILE A 92 6.54 -14.77 7.79
CA ILE A 92 6.77 -13.38 7.39
C ILE A 92 5.91 -13.01 6.17
N ALA A 93 5.42 -11.79 6.13
CA ALA A 93 4.64 -11.31 4.99
C ALA A 93 4.83 -9.81 4.71
N ALA A 94 4.68 -9.42 3.45
CA ALA A 94 4.61 -8.01 3.04
C ALA A 94 3.16 -7.56 2.85
N ILE A 95 2.80 -6.45 3.48
CA ILE A 95 1.42 -5.95 3.52
C ILE A 95 1.33 -4.43 3.36
N ALA A 96 0.11 -3.91 3.19
CA ALA A 96 -0.21 -2.50 3.36
C ALA A 96 -0.64 -2.24 4.81
N ASN A 97 0.01 -1.29 5.50
CA ASN A 97 -0.30 -0.95 6.88
C ASN A 97 -1.76 -0.55 7.08
N SER A 98 -2.36 0.14 6.10
CA SER A 98 -3.76 0.55 6.14
C SER A 98 -4.75 -0.64 6.23
N VAL A 99 -4.37 -1.81 5.69
CA VAL A 99 -5.17 -3.04 5.83
C VAL A 99 -4.99 -3.64 7.23
N LEU A 100 -3.75 -3.71 7.72
CA LEU A 100 -3.44 -4.19 9.08
C LEU A 100 -4.22 -3.39 10.12
N GLU A 101 -4.13 -2.06 10.08
CA GLU A 101 -4.84 -1.17 11.01
C GLU A 101 -6.36 -1.30 10.92
N ARG A 102 -6.90 -1.50 9.70
CA ARG A 102 -8.34 -1.76 9.53
C ARG A 102 -8.76 -3.07 10.19
N MET A 103 -7.96 -4.12 10.08
CA MET A 103 -8.26 -5.42 10.69
C MET A 103 -8.18 -5.36 12.21
N ILE A 104 -7.20 -4.64 12.78
CA ILE A 104 -7.09 -4.37 14.22
C ILE A 104 -8.32 -3.59 14.69
N ARG A 105 -8.67 -2.47 14.04
CA ARG A 105 -9.82 -1.63 14.40
C ARG A 105 -11.15 -2.39 14.34
N ARG A 106 -11.28 -3.39 13.45
CA ARG A 106 -12.47 -4.25 13.36
C ARG A 106 -12.44 -5.44 14.33
N GLY A 107 -11.39 -5.58 15.13
CA GLY A 107 -11.25 -6.70 16.06
C GLY A 107 -11.06 -8.06 15.40
N VAL A 108 -10.58 -8.08 14.14
CA VAL A 108 -10.29 -9.32 13.41
C VAL A 108 -9.01 -9.97 13.91
N ILE A 109 -8.04 -9.13 14.31
CA ILE A 109 -6.78 -9.54 14.91
C ILE A 109 -6.45 -8.63 16.10
N GLU A 110 -5.62 -9.13 17.01
CA GLU A 110 -5.08 -8.40 18.16
C GLU A 110 -3.75 -7.73 17.76
N GLU A 111 -3.61 -6.43 18.10
CA GLU A 111 -2.43 -5.63 17.71
C GLU A 111 -1.12 -6.19 18.27
N ASP A 112 -1.16 -6.68 19.50
CA ASP A 112 0.01 -7.21 20.22
C ASP A 112 0.51 -8.58 19.72
N LYS A 113 -0.20 -9.20 18.78
CA LYS A 113 0.18 -10.48 18.17
C LYS A 113 1.03 -10.35 16.91
N ILE A 114 1.12 -9.16 16.35
CA ILE A 114 1.88 -8.88 15.12
C ILE A 114 2.82 -7.70 15.35
N ARG A 115 4.01 -7.76 14.78
CA ARG A 115 4.92 -6.61 14.73
C ARG A 115 5.54 -6.43 13.36
N SER A 116 5.88 -5.19 13.03
CA SER A 116 6.62 -4.83 11.84
C SER A 116 8.12 -4.97 12.08
N VAL A 117 8.82 -5.57 11.12
CA VAL A 117 10.30 -5.63 11.06
C VAL A 117 10.85 -4.67 10.01
N TYR A 118 9.99 -4.08 9.17
CA TYR A 118 10.35 -3.05 8.21
C TYR A 118 9.14 -2.20 7.82
N LYS A 119 9.37 -0.89 7.63
CA LYS A 119 8.39 0.07 7.07
C LYS A 119 9.00 0.85 5.93
N SER A 120 8.29 0.93 4.81
CA SER A 120 8.71 1.69 3.65
C SER A 120 8.49 3.21 3.81
N PRO A 121 9.07 4.03 2.92
CA PRO A 121 8.55 5.37 2.68
C PRO A 121 7.06 5.34 2.32
N THR A 122 6.37 6.46 2.53
CA THR A 122 4.94 6.59 2.26
C THR A 122 4.65 6.51 0.77
N PHE A 123 3.66 5.70 0.41
CA PHE A 123 3.10 5.59 -0.93
C PHE A 123 1.84 6.46 -1.04
N PRO A 124 1.54 7.03 -2.23
CA PRO A 124 0.28 7.73 -2.44
C PRO A 124 -0.90 6.77 -2.32
N THR A 125 -2.04 7.31 -1.86
CA THR A 125 -3.30 6.57 -1.84
C THR A 125 -3.88 6.39 -3.25
N THR A 126 -5.09 5.84 -3.34
CA THR A 126 -5.85 5.76 -4.60
C THR A 126 -5.98 7.14 -5.23
N GLY A 127 -5.55 7.24 -6.50
CA GLY A 127 -5.78 8.44 -7.30
C GLY A 127 -7.17 8.43 -7.94
N TYR A 128 -7.93 9.48 -7.72
CA TYR A 128 -9.19 9.74 -8.41
C TYR A 128 -8.95 10.60 -9.64
N GLY A 129 -9.62 10.29 -10.74
CA GLY A 129 -9.39 10.99 -11.99
C GLY A 129 -10.56 10.88 -12.95
N HIS A 130 -10.38 11.45 -14.13
CA HIS A 130 -11.37 11.44 -15.20
C HIS A 130 -10.76 10.98 -16.53
N ALA A 131 -11.60 10.62 -17.49
CA ALA A 131 -11.13 10.37 -18.84
C ALA A 131 -10.60 11.68 -19.47
N HIS A 132 -9.47 11.58 -20.21
CA HIS A 132 -8.81 12.77 -20.78
C HIS A 132 -9.68 13.56 -21.75
N ASN A 133 -10.66 12.90 -22.38
CA ASN A 133 -11.58 13.48 -23.35
C ASN A 133 -12.95 13.86 -22.75
N LEU A 134 -13.06 13.92 -21.42
CA LEU A 134 -14.28 14.37 -20.78
C LEU A 134 -14.50 15.87 -21.02
N HIS A 135 -15.76 16.29 -21.22
CA HIS A 135 -16.10 17.68 -21.46
C HIS A 135 -15.61 18.60 -20.33
N PRO A 136 -14.96 19.75 -20.64
CA PRO A 136 -14.33 20.60 -19.62
C PRO A 136 -15.26 21.07 -18.50
N GLU A 137 -16.53 21.38 -18.79
CA GLU A 137 -17.50 21.76 -17.75
C GLU A 137 -17.80 20.62 -16.79
N LEU A 138 -17.85 19.36 -17.28
CA LEU A 138 -18.05 18.21 -16.42
C LEU A 138 -16.81 17.95 -15.56
N VAL A 139 -15.61 18.13 -16.11
CA VAL A 139 -14.36 18.07 -15.35
C VAL A 139 -14.36 19.09 -14.22
N ALA A 140 -14.78 20.33 -14.49
CA ALA A 140 -14.87 21.37 -13.48
C ALA A 140 -15.87 21.01 -12.37
N LYS A 141 -17.06 20.51 -12.73
CA LYS A 141 -18.07 20.06 -11.77
C LYS A 141 -17.57 18.88 -10.90
N LEU A 142 -16.91 17.90 -11.51
CA LEU A 142 -16.31 16.78 -10.78
C LEU A 142 -15.26 17.27 -9.78
N LYS A 143 -14.34 18.12 -10.19
CA LYS A 143 -13.30 18.67 -9.30
C LYS A 143 -13.93 19.46 -8.15
N THR A 144 -14.93 20.29 -8.43
CA THR A 144 -15.66 21.02 -7.39
C THR A 144 -16.30 20.05 -6.40
N ALA A 145 -17.03 19.03 -6.87
CA ALA A 145 -17.69 18.06 -6.00
C ALA A 145 -16.70 17.34 -5.10
N PHE A 146 -15.52 16.94 -5.62
CA PHE A 146 -14.49 16.28 -4.80
C PHE A 146 -13.90 17.24 -3.77
N PHE A 147 -13.49 18.44 -4.14
CA PHE A 147 -12.79 19.36 -3.24
C PHE A 147 -13.70 20.08 -2.24
N THR A 148 -15.02 20.02 -2.44
CA THR A 148 -16.02 20.53 -1.48
C THR A 148 -16.78 19.43 -0.75
N TRP A 149 -16.37 18.16 -0.94
CA TRP A 149 -17.00 17.04 -0.24
C TRP A 149 -16.79 17.16 1.26
N ASP A 150 -17.89 17.11 2.00
CA ASP A 150 -17.88 17.10 3.46
C ASP A 150 -17.91 15.65 3.98
N PHE A 151 -16.77 15.18 4.44
CA PHE A 151 -16.61 13.82 4.97
C PHE A 151 -17.41 13.59 6.26
N ASP A 152 -17.67 14.64 7.04
CA ASP A 152 -18.43 14.54 8.28
C ASP A 152 -19.94 14.37 8.03
N SER A 153 -20.43 14.80 6.87
CA SER A 153 -21.81 14.61 6.47
C SER A 153 -22.17 13.17 6.07
N ASP A 154 -21.16 12.31 5.81
CA ASP A 154 -21.35 10.91 5.45
C ASP A 154 -20.70 9.96 6.46
N PRO A 155 -21.43 9.52 7.50
CA PRO A 155 -20.89 8.62 8.53
C PRO A 155 -20.40 7.28 8.00
N LEU A 156 -21.01 6.77 6.91
CA LEU A 156 -20.59 5.51 6.30
C LEU A 156 -19.23 5.68 5.61
N TYR A 157 -19.06 6.75 4.83
CA TYR A 157 -17.80 7.04 4.14
C TYR A 157 -16.68 7.27 5.15
N LYS A 158 -16.93 8.07 6.20
CA LYS A 158 -15.98 8.31 7.28
C LYS A 158 -15.56 7.02 8.00
N LYS A 159 -16.51 6.11 8.25
CA LYS A 159 -16.24 4.80 8.85
C LYS A 159 -15.33 3.93 7.97
N GLU A 160 -15.57 3.88 6.67
CA GLU A 160 -14.78 3.07 5.74
C GLU A 160 -13.39 3.68 5.46
N PHE A 161 -13.30 5.00 5.39
CA PHE A 161 -12.08 5.75 5.13
C PHE A 161 -11.61 6.56 6.35
N ALA A 162 -11.60 5.94 7.53
CA ALA A 162 -11.36 6.58 8.82
C ALA A 162 -10.05 7.39 8.96
N LYS A 163 -9.16 7.33 7.96
CA LYS A 163 -7.91 8.12 7.87
C LYS A 163 -7.99 9.22 6.81
N ALA A 164 -9.17 9.47 6.24
CA ALA A 164 -9.38 10.50 5.25
C ALA A 164 -10.40 11.50 5.77
N ASP A 165 -10.01 12.77 5.79
CA ASP A 165 -10.84 13.89 6.23
C ASP A 165 -11.20 14.79 5.05
N ARG A 166 -10.44 14.72 3.96
CA ARG A 166 -10.66 15.52 2.75
C ARG A 166 -10.01 14.92 1.51
N PHE A 167 -10.39 15.46 0.36
CA PHE A 167 -9.68 15.28 -0.89
C PHE A 167 -8.65 16.40 -1.11
N ILE A 168 -7.46 16.05 -1.59
CA ILE A 168 -6.42 17.01 -1.99
C ILE A 168 -6.06 16.84 -3.46
N GLY A 169 -5.52 17.90 -4.06
CA GLY A 169 -5.02 17.88 -5.44
C GLY A 169 -3.77 17.03 -5.59
N ILE A 170 -3.67 16.31 -6.70
CA ILE A 170 -2.52 15.47 -7.04
C ILE A 170 -1.49 16.28 -7.83
N ARG A 171 -0.22 16.15 -7.45
CA ARG A 171 0.96 16.51 -8.23
C ARG A 171 1.60 15.22 -8.75
N HIS A 172 0.99 14.61 -9.75
CA HIS A 172 1.30 13.25 -10.22
C HIS A 172 2.81 13.02 -10.41
N LYS A 173 3.54 13.99 -10.97
CA LYS A 173 5.00 13.88 -11.17
C LYS A 173 5.76 13.68 -9.85
N ASN A 174 5.31 14.32 -8.77
CA ASN A 174 5.98 14.29 -7.46
C ASN A 174 5.42 13.17 -6.59
N ASP A 175 4.10 13.13 -6.44
CA ASP A 175 3.43 12.26 -5.46
C ASP A 175 3.53 10.77 -5.85
N TRP A 176 3.69 10.44 -7.15
CA TRP A 176 3.92 9.09 -7.66
C TRP A 176 5.39 8.79 -8.01
N ALA A 177 6.34 9.65 -7.61
CA ALA A 177 7.77 9.42 -7.91
C ALA A 177 8.27 8.10 -7.30
N VAL A 178 7.89 7.79 -6.06
CA VAL A 178 8.26 6.56 -5.36
C VAL A 178 7.76 5.30 -6.11
N ILE A 179 6.55 5.32 -6.65
CA ILE A 179 6.00 4.19 -7.41
C ILE A 179 6.80 3.97 -8.70
N ARG A 180 7.17 5.06 -9.42
CA ARG A 180 8.00 4.93 -10.63
C ARG A 180 9.40 4.40 -10.32
N GLN A 181 9.98 4.77 -9.18
CA GLN A 181 11.27 4.23 -8.75
C GLN A 181 11.18 2.72 -8.47
N ILE A 182 10.12 2.28 -7.79
CA ILE A 182 9.85 0.87 -7.53
C ILE A 182 9.66 0.09 -8.83
N ASP A 183 8.86 0.63 -9.75
CA ASP A 183 8.62 -0.01 -11.05
C ASP A 183 9.90 -0.10 -11.88
N ALA A 184 10.71 0.96 -11.91
CA ALA A 184 12.02 0.95 -12.58
C ALA A 184 12.98 -0.08 -11.97
N ALA A 185 13.02 -0.21 -10.63
CA ALA A 185 13.83 -1.21 -9.94
C ALA A 185 13.38 -2.66 -10.26
N ASN A 186 12.11 -2.86 -10.60
CA ASN A 186 11.56 -4.14 -11.05
C ASN A 186 11.62 -4.32 -12.59
N GLY A 187 12.29 -3.42 -13.32
CA GLY A 187 12.43 -3.50 -14.79
C GLY A 187 11.17 -3.14 -15.56
N VAL A 188 10.19 -2.50 -14.91
CA VAL A 188 8.98 -2.01 -15.59
C VAL A 188 9.26 -0.67 -16.24
N SER A 189 9.05 -0.57 -17.56
CA SER A 189 9.10 0.69 -18.30
C SER A 189 7.71 1.09 -18.77
N TYR A 190 7.46 2.39 -18.77
CA TYR A 190 6.22 2.98 -19.28
C TYR A 190 6.50 3.66 -20.61
N ASP A 191 6.53 2.88 -21.70
CA ASP A 191 6.62 3.44 -23.03
C ASP A 191 5.23 3.90 -23.45
N CYS A 192 5.02 5.21 -23.54
CA CYS A 192 3.86 5.78 -24.22
C CYS A 192 4.01 5.49 -25.72
N LYS A 193 3.25 4.51 -26.23
CA LYS A 193 3.08 4.31 -27.67
C LYS A 193 2.04 5.28 -28.23
#